data_09c9ef7bb2ed46f8e8e9417b33a6e4c8
#
_entry.id   09c9ef7bb2ed46f8e8e9417b33a6e4c8
#
_cell.length_a   1.000
_cell.length_b   1.000
_cell.length_c   1.000
_cell.angle_alpha   90.00
_cell.angle_beta   90.00
_cell.angle_gamma   90.00
#
_symmetry.space_group_name_H-M   'P 1'
#
loop_
_entity.id
_entity.type
_entity.pdbx_description
1 polymer ?
#
loop_
_entity_poly.entity_id
_entity_poly.type
_entity_poly.pdbx_seq_one_letter_code
_entity_poly.pdbx_strand_id
1 'polypeptide(L)'
;YDTDVKILYDQRKIYVGVFCKDSLGKKGIRVQDLRRDFAWGANDIFGIQLDPQNLKQYCVSFQTTPYGNQRDLQSFNDNNTDTDWNALWSVRTHQTDSGYYAEFAIPFKSIRYETLSDQDSVTWGITFNRLSRRDYEQTVFPAIPQSFSPYRMTYAAKLKGMELPEPSANVRVEPYFLFQNESIEENNVRSTDNKLKPGGDVKWAINPRSVLD
;
A
#
# COMPACT_ATOMS: atom_id res chain seq x y z
N TYR A 1 -14.34 17.62 2.98
CA TYR A 1 -14.61 16.19 2.91
C TYR A 1 -14.35 15.53 4.26
N ASP A 2 -15.42 15.01 4.90
CA ASP A 2 -15.29 14.27 6.14
C ASP A 2 -14.75 12.87 5.84
N THR A 3 -13.85 12.39 6.67
CA THR A 3 -13.29 11.05 6.57
C THR A 3 -13.14 10.48 7.97
N ASP A 4 -13.85 9.39 8.24
CA ASP A 4 -13.77 8.68 9.51
C ASP A 4 -12.83 7.49 9.39
N VAL A 5 -11.88 7.36 10.31
CA VAL A 5 -10.92 6.27 10.32
C VAL A 5 -10.97 5.54 11.66
N LYS A 6 -11.00 4.22 11.62
CA LYS A 6 -10.91 3.34 12.79
C LYS A 6 -9.79 2.34 12.57
N ILE A 7 -8.99 2.12 13.62
CA ILE A 7 -7.87 1.17 13.60
C ILE A 7 -8.13 0.10 14.63
N LEU A 8 -7.97 -1.15 14.23
CA LEU A 8 -8.01 -2.33 15.08
C LEU A 8 -6.79 -3.20 14.75
N TYR A 9 -6.41 -4.08 15.65
CA TYR A 9 -5.38 -5.07 15.38
C TYR A 9 -5.63 -6.36 16.15
N ASP A 10 -5.05 -7.44 15.68
CA ASP A 10 -4.96 -8.73 16.34
C ASP A 10 -3.49 -9.21 16.35
N GLN A 11 -3.25 -10.46 16.67
CA GLN A 11 -1.90 -11.06 16.68
C GLN A 11 -1.29 -11.25 15.27
N ARG A 12 -2.01 -10.94 14.20
CA ARG A 12 -1.58 -11.23 12.82
C ARG A 12 -1.61 -10.01 11.91
N LYS A 13 -2.53 -9.09 12.15
CA LYS A 13 -2.83 -8.00 11.21
C LYS A 13 -3.20 -6.72 11.94
N ILE A 14 -2.93 -5.63 11.28
CA ILE A 14 -3.58 -4.34 11.54
C ILE A 14 -4.73 -4.17 10.53
N TYR A 15 -5.86 -3.70 11.01
CA TYR A 15 -7.06 -3.42 10.23
C TYR A 15 -7.34 -1.92 10.28
N VAL A 16 -7.61 -1.33 9.14
CA VAL A 16 -8.00 0.08 9.06
C VAL A 16 -9.31 0.15 8.29
N GLY A 17 -10.36 0.52 9.00
CA GLY A 17 -11.66 0.82 8.43
C GLY A 17 -11.79 2.31 8.17
N VAL A 18 -12.23 2.69 6.98
CA VAL A 18 -12.42 4.09 6.62
C VAL A 18 -13.78 4.31 5.96
N PHE A 19 -14.41 5.43 6.30
CA PHE A 19 -15.54 5.96 5.57
C PHE A 19 -15.16 7.31 4.97
N CYS A 20 -15.15 7.39 3.65
CA CYS A 20 -14.89 8.59 2.88
C CYS A 20 -16.23 9.20 2.43
N LYS A 21 -16.73 10.19 3.17
CA LYS A 21 -18.00 10.87 2.85
C LYS A 21 -17.90 11.65 1.55
N ASP A 22 -18.91 11.55 0.72
CA ASP A 22 -19.08 12.33 -0.50
C ASP A 22 -20.55 12.70 -0.66
N SER A 23 -20.84 13.98 -0.86
CA SER A 23 -22.22 14.49 -1.00
C SER A 23 -22.93 13.94 -2.24
N LEU A 24 -22.18 13.53 -3.27
CA LEU A 24 -22.72 12.89 -4.47
C LEU A 24 -22.72 11.36 -4.39
N GLY A 25 -22.18 10.81 -3.27
CA GLY A 25 -22.04 9.38 -3.07
C GLY A 25 -21.33 8.69 -4.23
N LYS A 26 -21.79 7.50 -4.62
CA LYS A 26 -21.22 6.73 -5.74
C LYS A 26 -21.19 7.47 -7.08
N LYS A 27 -22.05 8.47 -7.29
CA LYS A 27 -22.04 9.29 -8.52
C LYS A 27 -20.85 10.25 -8.58
N GLY A 28 -20.32 10.62 -7.41
CA GLY A 28 -19.14 11.48 -7.27
C GLY A 28 -17.82 10.80 -7.57
N ILE A 29 -17.75 9.48 -7.43
CA ILE A 29 -16.55 8.67 -7.55
C ILE A 29 -15.94 8.77 -8.96
N ARG A 30 -14.62 8.95 -8.99
CA ARG A 30 -13.81 9.00 -10.23
C ARG A 30 -12.67 8.01 -10.12
N VAL A 31 -12.75 6.93 -10.91
CA VAL A 31 -11.71 5.91 -11.04
C VAL A 31 -11.56 5.58 -12.52
N GLN A 32 -10.37 5.77 -13.06
CA GLN A 32 -10.05 5.56 -14.47
C GLN A 32 -9.18 4.32 -14.71
N ASP A 33 -8.47 3.85 -13.69
CA ASP A 33 -7.56 2.71 -13.78
C ASP A 33 -7.93 1.66 -12.73
N LEU A 34 -8.28 0.46 -13.18
CA LEU A 34 -8.68 -0.66 -12.33
C LEU A 34 -7.55 -1.68 -12.10
N ARG A 35 -6.35 -1.42 -12.57
CA ARG A 35 -5.20 -2.31 -12.36
C ARG A 35 -4.63 -2.16 -10.95
N ARG A 36 -3.86 -3.14 -10.53
CA ARG A 36 -2.93 -2.95 -9.42
C ARG A 36 -1.91 -1.88 -9.79
N ASP A 37 -1.40 -1.17 -8.83
CA ASP A 37 -0.42 -0.08 -8.98
C ASP A 37 -0.88 1.01 -9.94
N PHE A 38 -2.18 1.33 -9.84
CA PHE A 38 -2.87 2.33 -10.63
C PHE A 38 -2.18 3.71 -10.58
N ALA A 39 -2.40 4.51 -11.61
CA ALA A 39 -1.90 5.89 -11.66
C ALA A 39 -2.53 6.75 -10.55
N TRP A 40 -1.68 7.27 -9.66
CA TRP A 40 -2.12 8.00 -8.45
C TRP A 40 -3.02 9.20 -8.79
N GLY A 41 -2.65 10.05 -9.72
CA GLY A 41 -3.38 11.29 -10.04
C GLY A 41 -4.65 11.10 -10.87
N ALA A 42 -5.00 9.88 -11.29
CA ALA A 42 -6.14 9.61 -12.16
C ALA A 42 -7.41 9.17 -11.41
N ASN A 43 -7.30 8.87 -10.12
CA ASN A 43 -8.33 8.18 -9.35
C ASN A 43 -8.66 8.89 -8.04
N ASP A 44 -9.86 8.63 -7.51
CA ASP A 44 -10.14 8.83 -6.09
C ASP A 44 -9.35 7.78 -5.31
N ILE A 45 -8.70 8.22 -4.22
CA ILE A 45 -7.79 7.36 -3.45
C ILE A 45 -7.97 7.62 -1.96
N PHE A 46 -7.88 6.57 -1.18
CA PHE A 46 -7.53 6.64 0.24
C PHE A 46 -6.22 5.88 0.46
N GLY A 47 -5.31 6.49 1.22
CA GLY A 47 -3.99 5.95 1.50
C GLY A 47 -3.63 6.01 2.98
N ILE A 48 -2.86 5.01 3.40
CA ILE A 48 -2.29 4.86 4.73
C ILE A 48 -0.78 4.84 4.56
N GLN A 49 -0.07 5.67 5.33
CA GLN A 49 1.38 5.64 5.44
C GLN A 49 1.76 5.23 6.85
N LEU A 50 2.62 4.22 6.97
CA LEU A 50 3.12 3.69 8.23
C LEU A 50 4.64 3.82 8.30
N ASP A 51 5.14 4.41 9.38
CA ASP A 51 6.54 4.35 9.79
C ASP A 51 6.67 3.42 11.01
N PRO A 52 6.87 2.13 10.78
CA PRO A 52 6.82 1.12 11.85
C PRO A 52 8.07 1.12 12.73
N GLN A 53 9.09 1.87 12.36
CA GLN A 53 10.33 2.05 13.14
C GLN A 53 10.41 3.43 13.79
N ASN A 54 9.44 4.32 13.50
CA ASN A 54 9.40 5.72 13.95
C ASN A 54 10.69 6.51 13.66
N LEU A 55 11.34 6.19 12.53
CA LEU A 55 12.57 6.84 12.07
C LEU A 55 12.33 8.18 11.40
N LYS A 56 11.09 8.47 11.01
CA LYS A 56 10.65 9.70 10.34
C LYS A 56 11.25 9.96 8.95
N GLN A 57 11.96 9.01 8.41
CA GLN A 57 12.64 9.08 7.11
C GLN A 57 12.20 7.97 6.15
N TYR A 58 11.36 7.06 6.63
CA TYR A 58 10.90 5.89 5.89
C TYR A 58 9.42 5.66 6.17
N CYS A 59 8.68 5.24 5.17
CA CYS A 59 7.36 4.67 5.37
C CYS A 59 7.00 3.64 4.30
N VAL A 60 6.08 2.75 4.66
CA VAL A 60 5.34 1.93 3.72
C VAL A 60 3.96 2.52 3.51
N SER A 61 3.47 2.51 2.30
CA SER A 61 2.17 3.06 1.94
C SER A 61 1.28 2.01 1.33
N PHE A 62 0.01 1.98 1.77
CA PHE A 62 -1.05 1.13 1.26
C PHE A 62 -2.19 2.01 0.77
N GLN A 63 -2.53 1.93 -0.49
CA GLN A 63 -3.49 2.81 -1.13
C GLN A 63 -4.57 2.01 -1.85
N THR A 64 -5.80 2.53 -1.84
CA THR A 64 -6.90 1.91 -2.56
C THR A 64 -7.79 2.94 -3.25
N THR A 65 -8.41 2.53 -4.33
CA THR A 65 -9.51 3.26 -4.97
C THR A 65 -10.84 2.83 -4.35
N PRO A 66 -11.94 3.57 -4.57
CA PRO A 66 -13.29 3.12 -4.17
C PRO A 66 -13.74 1.79 -4.78
N TYR A 67 -13.01 1.25 -5.76
CA TYR A 67 -13.27 -0.06 -6.36
C TYR A 67 -12.39 -1.19 -5.81
N GLY A 68 -11.54 -0.89 -4.80
CA GLY A 68 -10.70 -1.88 -4.14
C GLY A 68 -9.41 -2.24 -4.87
N ASN A 69 -9.02 -1.45 -5.86
CA ASN A 69 -7.72 -1.62 -6.49
C ASN A 69 -6.61 -1.29 -5.50
N GLN A 70 -5.57 -2.06 -5.51
CA GLN A 70 -4.43 -1.93 -4.60
C GLN A 70 -3.28 -1.20 -5.26
N ARG A 71 -2.62 -0.35 -4.49
CA ARG A 71 -1.32 0.22 -4.80
C ARG A 71 -0.51 0.30 -3.53
N ASP A 72 0.70 -0.21 -3.57
CA ASP A 72 1.62 -0.15 -2.44
C ASP A 72 2.98 0.39 -2.90
N LEU A 73 3.70 0.99 -1.98
CA LEU A 73 5.02 1.55 -2.23
C LEU A 73 5.78 1.74 -0.93
N GLN A 74 7.09 1.91 -1.05
CA GLN A 74 7.95 2.44 0.01
C GLN A 74 8.34 3.89 -0.30
N SER A 75 8.56 4.69 0.73
CA SER A 75 9.10 6.02 0.58
C SER A 75 10.28 6.25 1.54
N PHE A 76 11.32 6.88 1.02
CA PHE A 76 12.56 7.18 1.73
C PHE A 76 12.84 8.68 1.64
N ASN A 77 13.38 9.24 2.70
CA ASN A 77 13.80 10.64 2.74
C ASN A 77 12.71 11.59 2.23
N ASP A 78 11.50 11.41 2.75
CA ASP A 78 10.32 12.23 2.54
C ASP A 78 9.61 12.09 1.17
N ASN A 79 10.28 11.75 0.09
CA ASN A 79 9.63 11.75 -1.23
C ASN A 79 10.27 10.84 -2.29
N ASN A 80 11.32 10.12 -1.96
CA ASN A 80 11.86 9.12 -2.87
C ASN A 80 10.99 7.86 -2.75
N THR A 81 10.16 7.61 -3.75
CA THR A 81 9.22 6.48 -3.74
C THR A 81 9.72 5.34 -4.60
N ASP A 82 9.69 4.15 -4.02
CA ASP A 82 9.86 2.89 -4.72
C ASP A 82 8.49 2.24 -4.91
N THR A 83 8.00 2.21 -6.14
CA THR A 83 6.71 1.65 -6.53
C THR A 83 6.80 0.18 -6.94
N ASP A 84 8.01 -0.37 -7.04
CA ASP A 84 8.24 -1.79 -7.35
C ASP A 84 8.16 -2.66 -6.09
N TRP A 85 8.13 -1.99 -4.91
CA TRP A 85 7.90 -2.69 -3.67
C TRP A 85 6.46 -3.22 -3.60
N ASN A 86 6.33 -4.51 -3.39
CA ASN A 86 5.05 -5.20 -3.31
C ASN A 86 4.88 -5.90 -1.97
N ALA A 87 3.73 -5.71 -1.33
CA ALA A 87 3.35 -6.37 -0.09
C ALA A 87 2.14 -7.28 -0.26
N LEU A 88 2.03 -8.26 0.63
CA LEU A 88 0.81 -9.08 0.73
C LEU A 88 -0.14 -8.44 1.71
N TRP A 89 -1.23 -7.87 1.23
CA TRP A 89 -2.29 -7.27 2.01
C TRP A 89 -3.61 -7.38 1.26
N SER A 90 -4.70 -7.06 1.91
CA SER A 90 -6.02 -7.09 1.25
C SER A 90 -6.83 -5.87 1.61
N VAL A 91 -7.72 -5.48 0.70
CA VAL A 91 -8.70 -4.43 0.90
C VAL A 91 -10.03 -4.84 0.33
N ARG A 92 -11.11 -4.40 0.99
CA ARG A 92 -12.48 -4.48 0.48
C ARG A 92 -13.09 -3.11 0.53
N THR A 93 -13.92 -2.81 -0.46
CA THR A 93 -14.59 -1.52 -0.56
C THR A 93 -16.08 -1.71 -0.79
N HIS A 94 -16.85 -0.73 -0.34
CA HIS A 94 -18.27 -0.68 -0.57
C HIS A 94 -18.70 0.76 -0.83
N GLN A 95 -19.39 1.00 -1.94
CA GLN A 95 -19.87 2.31 -2.34
C GLN A 95 -21.33 2.51 -1.93
N THR A 96 -21.64 3.69 -1.41
CA THR A 96 -22.96 4.07 -0.95
C THR A 96 -23.42 5.38 -1.58
N ASP A 97 -24.65 5.79 -1.30
CA ASP A 97 -25.18 7.08 -1.74
C ASP A 97 -24.61 8.27 -0.92
N SER A 98 -23.80 8.01 0.11
CA SER A 98 -23.16 9.03 0.95
C SER A 98 -21.63 9.00 0.91
N GLY A 99 -21.03 8.16 0.07
CA GLY A 99 -19.59 8.00 -0.05
C GLY A 99 -19.16 6.55 -0.26
N TYR A 100 -17.98 6.18 0.23
CA TYR A 100 -17.51 4.80 0.17
C TYR A 100 -16.78 4.38 1.44
N TYR A 101 -16.88 3.11 1.73
CA TYR A 101 -16.11 2.44 2.77
C TYR A 101 -14.92 1.72 2.16
N ALA A 102 -13.82 1.65 2.90
CA ALA A 102 -12.71 0.75 2.60
C ALA A 102 -12.23 0.08 3.90
N GLU A 103 -11.94 -1.20 3.85
CA GLU A 103 -11.43 -2.00 4.95
C GLU A 103 -10.11 -2.65 4.52
N PHE A 104 -9.02 -2.17 5.11
CA PHE A 104 -7.69 -2.70 4.90
C PHE A 104 -7.39 -3.78 5.92
N ALA A 105 -6.76 -4.85 5.49
CA ALA A 105 -6.20 -5.87 6.36
C ALA A 105 -4.74 -6.12 5.96
N ILE A 106 -3.83 -5.61 6.78
CA ILE A 106 -2.39 -5.56 6.50
C ILE A 106 -1.70 -6.50 7.49
N PRO A 107 -1.17 -7.66 7.03
CA PRO A 107 -0.44 -8.57 7.90
C PRO A 107 0.83 -7.93 8.47
N PHE A 108 1.12 -8.14 9.74
CA PHE A 108 2.35 -7.65 10.35
C PHE A 108 3.61 -8.20 9.66
N LYS A 109 3.55 -9.42 9.14
CA LYS A 109 4.63 -10.00 8.34
C LYS A 109 4.92 -9.26 7.03
N SER A 110 4.00 -8.42 6.55
CA SER A 110 4.21 -7.58 5.35
C SER A 110 4.84 -6.23 5.68
N ILE A 111 5.04 -5.94 6.97
CA ILE A 111 5.62 -4.70 7.49
C ILE A 111 6.88 -5.07 8.26
N ARG A 112 7.95 -4.31 8.06
CA ARG A 112 9.18 -4.49 8.85
C ARG A 112 9.13 -3.59 10.07
N TYR A 113 9.08 -4.18 11.25
CA TYR A 113 9.08 -3.48 12.53
C TYR A 113 10.02 -4.15 13.51
N GLU A 114 10.40 -3.43 14.55
CA GLU A 114 11.19 -3.95 15.66
C GLU A 114 10.30 -4.02 16.90
N THR A 115 10.42 -5.11 17.66
CA THR A 115 9.92 -5.20 19.02
C THR A 115 11.06 -4.79 19.95
N LEU A 116 10.86 -3.72 20.71
CA LEU A 116 11.84 -3.30 21.70
C LEU A 116 11.60 -4.10 22.98
N SER A 117 12.59 -4.86 23.40
CA SER A 117 12.53 -5.78 24.56
C SER A 117 12.25 -5.11 25.90
N ASP A 118 12.36 -3.78 26.02
CA ASP A 118 12.25 -3.04 27.28
C ASP A 118 11.17 -1.94 27.30
N GLN A 119 10.29 -1.86 26.28
CA GLN A 119 9.22 -0.85 26.26
C GLN A 119 7.84 -1.49 26.21
N ASP A 120 7.01 -1.11 27.17
CA ASP A 120 5.62 -1.59 27.31
C ASP A 120 4.71 -1.32 26.11
N SER A 121 5.13 -0.55 25.11
CA SER A 121 4.35 -0.31 23.91
C SER A 121 5.17 0.21 22.72
N VAL A 122 4.95 -0.39 21.57
CA VAL A 122 5.54 0.06 20.31
C VAL A 122 4.87 1.35 19.84
N THR A 123 5.66 2.27 19.30
CA THR A 123 5.15 3.52 18.71
C THR A 123 5.46 3.55 17.22
N TRP A 124 4.44 3.62 16.38
CA TRP A 124 4.58 3.83 14.94
C TRP A 124 4.19 5.24 14.53
N GLY A 125 4.78 5.75 13.46
CA GLY A 125 4.27 6.90 12.76
C GLY A 125 3.12 6.49 11.84
N ILE A 126 2.06 7.32 11.77
CA ILE A 126 0.93 7.07 10.88
C ILE A 126 0.43 8.36 10.26
N THR A 127 0.14 8.29 8.97
CA THR A 127 -0.48 9.37 8.20
C THR A 127 -1.58 8.79 7.32
N PHE A 128 -2.64 9.55 7.10
CA PHE A 128 -3.68 9.21 6.14
C PHE A 128 -3.76 10.29 5.09
N ASN A 129 -4.02 9.90 3.84
CA ASN A 129 -4.35 10.85 2.80
C ASN A 129 -5.58 10.39 2.01
N ARG A 130 -6.37 11.35 1.59
CA ARG A 130 -7.48 11.15 0.66
C ARG A 130 -7.34 12.10 -0.50
N LEU A 131 -7.48 11.59 -1.72
CA LEU A 131 -7.54 12.37 -2.95
C LEU A 131 -8.95 12.25 -3.54
N SER A 132 -9.61 13.39 -3.73
CA SER A 132 -10.82 13.51 -4.55
C SER A 132 -10.42 13.98 -5.95
N ARG A 133 -10.51 13.07 -6.91
CA ARG A 133 -10.11 13.39 -8.30
C ARG A 133 -11.06 14.39 -8.97
N ARG A 134 -12.33 14.34 -8.63
CA ARG A 134 -13.34 15.27 -9.15
C ARG A 134 -12.99 16.72 -8.83
N ASP A 135 -12.59 16.97 -7.58
CA ASP A 135 -12.38 18.32 -7.04
C ASP A 135 -10.91 18.71 -6.98
N TYR A 136 -10.00 17.81 -7.38
CA TYR A 136 -8.55 17.96 -7.28
C TYR A 136 -8.08 18.29 -5.84
N GLU A 137 -8.86 17.83 -4.85
CA GLU A 137 -8.59 18.09 -3.47
C GLU A 137 -7.88 16.89 -2.82
N GLN A 138 -6.77 17.18 -2.14
CA GLN A 138 -6.08 16.23 -1.29
C GLN A 138 -6.18 16.68 0.16
N THR A 139 -6.71 15.81 1.01
CA THR A 139 -6.71 15.98 2.45
C THR A 139 -5.72 15.02 3.10
N VAL A 140 -5.05 15.47 4.15
CA VAL A 140 -4.04 14.69 4.87
C VAL A 140 -4.27 14.81 6.38
N PHE A 141 -4.14 13.70 7.08
CA PHE A 141 -4.13 13.66 8.54
C PHE A 141 -2.84 12.99 9.03
N PRO A 142 -2.13 13.57 10.00
CA PRO A 142 -2.30 14.92 10.56
C PRO A 142 -2.09 15.99 9.49
N ALA A 143 -2.56 17.22 9.77
CA ALA A 143 -2.34 18.34 8.87
C ALA A 143 -0.83 18.59 8.69
N ILE A 144 -0.41 18.67 7.42
CA ILE A 144 0.97 18.97 7.03
C ILE A 144 1.00 20.26 6.19
N PRO A 145 2.10 21.01 6.15
CA PRO A 145 2.22 22.12 5.22
C PRO A 145 2.07 21.67 3.77
N GLN A 146 1.36 22.45 2.96
CA GLN A 146 1.01 22.11 1.59
C GLN A 146 2.20 21.78 0.67
N SER A 147 3.38 22.30 1.01
CA SER A 147 4.63 22.03 0.26
C SER A 147 5.20 20.63 0.48
N PHE A 148 4.65 19.86 1.42
CA PHE A 148 5.15 18.53 1.77
C PHE A 148 4.21 17.42 1.34
N SER A 149 4.82 16.28 1.05
CA SER A 149 4.14 15.05 0.68
C SER A 149 3.54 14.35 1.93
N PRO A 150 2.45 13.57 1.80
CA PRO A 150 1.93 12.69 2.86
C PRO A 150 2.94 11.67 3.37
N TYR A 151 4.01 11.42 2.62
CA TYR A 151 5.09 10.50 2.99
C TYR A 151 6.08 11.11 3.97
N ARG A 152 5.98 12.40 4.28
CA ARG A 152 6.86 13.07 5.24
C ARG A 152 6.50 12.73 6.67
N MET A 153 7.08 11.65 7.18
CA MET A 153 6.76 11.07 8.48
C MET A 153 7.19 11.91 9.68
N THR A 154 7.93 13.01 9.46
CA THR A 154 8.21 14.00 10.51
C THR A 154 6.92 14.59 11.11
N TYR A 155 5.87 14.69 10.32
CA TYR A 155 4.56 15.20 10.74
C TYR A 155 3.55 14.10 11.13
N ALA A 156 3.95 12.84 11.05
CA ALA A 156 3.06 11.72 11.34
C ALA A 156 2.50 11.76 12.76
N ALA A 157 1.25 11.38 12.91
CA ALA A 157 0.68 11.06 14.21
C ALA A 157 1.35 9.81 14.79
N LYS A 158 1.24 9.62 16.10
CA LYS A 158 1.81 8.48 16.80
C LYS A 158 0.74 7.45 17.09
N LEU A 159 0.87 6.28 16.52
CA LEU A 159 0.09 5.10 16.84
C LEU A 159 0.81 4.35 17.97
N LYS A 160 0.18 4.27 19.14
CA LYS A 160 0.75 3.71 20.37
C LYS A 160 -0.15 2.62 20.96
N GLY A 161 0.41 1.83 21.87
CA GLY A 161 -0.35 0.86 22.65
C GLY A 161 -0.64 -0.43 21.90
N MET A 162 0.10 -0.73 20.84
CA MET A 162 0.03 -2.02 20.16
C MET A 162 0.97 -3.03 20.80
N GLU A 163 0.44 -4.19 21.14
CA GLU A 163 1.20 -5.37 21.51
C GLU A 163 1.44 -6.19 20.24
N LEU A 164 2.63 -6.05 19.68
CA LEU A 164 2.98 -6.70 18.42
C LEU A 164 3.56 -8.09 18.64
N PRO A 165 3.27 -9.05 17.74
CA PRO A 165 3.95 -10.34 17.77
C PRO A 165 5.44 -10.17 17.47
N GLU A 166 6.25 -11.15 17.89
CA GLU A 166 7.66 -11.20 17.49
C GLU A 166 7.80 -11.17 15.96
N PRO A 167 8.73 -10.36 15.41
CA PRO A 167 8.99 -10.32 13.99
C PRO A 167 9.40 -11.71 13.48
N SER A 168 8.65 -12.25 12.52
CA SER A 168 9.00 -13.51 11.91
C SER A 168 9.99 -13.33 10.76
N ALA A 169 10.91 -14.27 10.60
CA ALA A 169 11.72 -14.34 9.38
C ALA A 169 10.78 -14.62 8.19
N ASN A 170 10.60 -13.63 7.32
CA ASN A 170 9.72 -13.75 6.17
C ASN A 170 10.50 -14.26 4.96
N VAL A 171 10.14 -15.43 4.49
CA VAL A 171 10.57 -15.95 3.17
C VAL A 171 9.39 -15.78 2.22
N ARG A 172 9.61 -15.06 1.13
CA ARG A 172 8.68 -14.93 0.02
C ARG A 172 9.24 -15.65 -1.19
N VAL A 173 8.46 -16.55 -1.75
CA VAL A 173 8.82 -17.27 -2.97
C VAL A 173 7.77 -16.90 -4.02
N GLU A 174 8.23 -16.39 -5.16
CA GLU A 174 7.38 -15.98 -6.28
C GLU A 174 7.74 -16.80 -7.53
N PRO A 175 7.15 -18.00 -7.69
CA PRO A 175 7.35 -18.75 -8.92
C PRO A 175 6.60 -18.08 -10.07
N TYR A 176 7.22 -18.07 -11.26
CA TYR A 176 6.57 -17.59 -12.47
C TYR A 176 6.87 -18.49 -13.66
N PHE A 177 5.99 -18.43 -14.66
CA PHE A 177 6.17 -19.06 -15.96
C PHE A 177 6.01 -18.00 -17.03
N LEU A 178 7.05 -17.82 -17.83
CA LEU A 178 7.00 -16.98 -19.02
C LEU A 178 6.76 -17.85 -20.24
N PHE A 179 5.63 -17.63 -20.91
CA PHE A 179 5.34 -18.23 -22.19
C PHE A 179 5.63 -17.20 -23.29
N GLN A 180 6.57 -17.50 -24.16
CA GLN A 180 6.92 -16.70 -25.34
C GLN A 180 6.49 -17.42 -26.58
N ASN A 181 5.63 -16.77 -27.39
CA ASN A 181 5.27 -17.22 -28.74
C ASN A 181 5.82 -16.19 -29.71
N GLU A 182 6.73 -16.61 -30.56
CA GLU A 182 7.33 -15.79 -31.59
C GLU A 182 6.96 -16.37 -32.95
N SER A 183 6.34 -15.56 -33.80
CA SER A 183 5.94 -15.97 -35.16
C SER A 183 6.61 -15.03 -36.17
N ILE A 184 7.50 -15.58 -36.98
CA ILE A 184 8.23 -14.84 -38.03
C ILE A 184 7.73 -15.36 -39.37
N GLU A 185 7.33 -14.43 -40.23
CA GLU A 185 6.97 -14.74 -41.62
C GLU A 185 8.04 -14.13 -42.55
N GLU A 186 8.80 -15.01 -43.22
CA GLU A 186 9.84 -14.63 -44.19
C GLU A 186 9.64 -15.42 -45.47
N ASN A 187 9.58 -14.73 -46.61
CA ASN A 187 9.38 -15.35 -47.93
C ASN A 187 8.15 -16.26 -48.02
N ASN A 188 7.00 -15.90 -47.46
CA ASN A 188 5.77 -16.70 -47.37
C ASN A 188 5.91 -18.02 -46.57
N VAL A 189 6.98 -18.17 -45.76
CA VAL A 189 7.14 -19.26 -44.83
C VAL A 189 6.97 -18.72 -43.44
N ARG A 190 5.98 -19.23 -42.72
CA ARG A 190 5.74 -18.87 -41.31
C ARG A 190 6.44 -19.87 -40.39
N SER A 191 7.39 -19.36 -39.62
CA SER A 191 8.02 -20.10 -38.54
C SER A 191 7.45 -19.66 -37.20
N THR A 192 7.05 -20.59 -36.36
CA THR A 192 6.53 -20.30 -35.01
C THR A 192 7.43 -21.00 -34.00
N ASP A 193 8.00 -20.22 -33.08
CA ASP A 193 8.79 -20.71 -31.95
C ASP A 193 8.04 -20.46 -30.63
N ASN A 194 7.90 -21.53 -29.85
CA ASN A 194 7.23 -21.50 -28.56
C ASN A 194 8.23 -21.83 -27.47
N LYS A 195 8.44 -20.91 -26.53
CA LYS A 195 9.34 -21.10 -25.39
C LYS A 195 8.60 -20.96 -24.07
N LEU A 196 8.73 -21.95 -23.21
CA LEU A 196 8.28 -21.88 -21.82
C LEU A 196 9.54 -21.74 -20.93
N LYS A 197 9.61 -20.65 -20.20
CA LYS A 197 10.71 -20.37 -19.27
C LYS A 197 10.14 -20.31 -17.84
N PRO A 198 10.36 -21.34 -17.01
CA PRO A 198 10.07 -21.25 -15.59
C PRO A 198 11.14 -20.39 -14.90
N GLY A 199 10.73 -19.62 -13.92
CA GLY A 199 11.60 -18.82 -13.06
C GLY A 199 10.97 -18.66 -11.69
N GLY A 200 11.68 -17.98 -10.79
CA GLY A 200 11.17 -17.67 -9.46
C GLY A 200 12.13 -16.77 -8.72
N ASP A 201 11.54 -15.87 -7.93
CA ASP A 201 12.26 -14.97 -7.05
C ASP A 201 12.07 -15.42 -5.61
N VAL A 202 13.12 -15.35 -4.81
CA VAL A 202 13.09 -15.67 -3.39
C VAL A 202 13.59 -14.46 -2.61
N LYS A 203 12.69 -13.85 -1.82
CA LYS A 203 13.04 -12.75 -0.92
C LYS A 203 13.02 -13.25 0.53
N TRP A 204 14.13 -13.09 1.20
CA TRP A 204 14.27 -13.50 2.60
C TRP A 204 14.62 -12.32 3.48
N ALA A 205 13.68 -11.90 4.33
CA ALA A 205 13.95 -10.96 5.40
C ALA A 205 14.63 -11.69 6.57
N ILE A 206 15.96 -11.59 6.65
CA ILE A 206 16.78 -12.22 7.69
C ILE A 206 16.48 -11.56 9.04
N ASN A 207 16.30 -10.25 9.04
CA ASN A 207 15.92 -9.44 10.19
C ASN A 207 15.22 -8.14 9.71
N PRO A 208 14.65 -7.29 10.61
CA PRO A 208 13.97 -6.06 10.21
C PRO A 208 14.82 -5.08 9.39
N ARG A 209 16.16 -5.21 9.43
CA ARG A 209 17.10 -4.30 8.74
C ARG A 209 17.75 -4.89 7.51
N SER A 210 17.65 -6.23 7.29
CA SER A 210 18.39 -6.91 6.23
C SER A 210 17.48 -7.85 5.44
N VAL A 211 17.51 -7.72 4.12
CA VAL A 211 16.84 -8.59 3.15
C VAL A 211 17.85 -9.12 2.17
N LEU A 212 17.71 -10.38 1.83
CA LEU A 212 18.36 -11.03 0.71
C LEU A 212 17.34 -11.18 -0.42
N ASP A 213 17.65 -10.64 -1.58
CA ASP A 213 16.92 -10.81 -2.83
C ASP A 213 17.69 -11.75 -3.75
#